data_9ce74cb8140d6403fc4c5f1d98477f43
#
_entry.id   9ce74cb8140d6403fc4c5f1d98477f43
#
_cell.length_a   1.000
_cell.length_b   1.000
_cell.length_c   1.000
_cell.angle_alpha   90.00
_cell.angle_beta   90.00
_cell.angle_gamma   90.00
#
_symmetry.space_group_name_H-M   'P 1'
#
loop_
_entity.id
_entity.type
_entity.pdbx_description
1 polymer ?
#
loop_
_entity_poly.entity_id
_entity_poly.type
_entity_poly.pdbx_seq_one_letter_code
_entity_poly.pdbx_strand_id
1 'polypeptide(L)'
;MADNHVLRDVGATAAAAAASAGASWAFYNLLHYQAATARTIIPHRTDNAPDGDGIYLPDGTGPIAYRREQDLPVDLHLTVFGDSTAAGLGADTADETPGVQLTRRVCAETGHTIRYSNKAIVGATSKGLAGQVEATFIARDKPDVAVILVGANDVTATNGVRSSAHRLGEAVRMLVDGGAKVVVGTCPDFGVITAIPQPLRWVLRRWGLRLAAAPRAPGRSAGGGGDACRSCTGRG
;
A
#
# COMPACT_ATOMS: atom_id res chain seq x y z
N MET A 1 10.50 -60.85 -16.20
CA MET A 1 9.20 -60.11 -16.39
C MET A 1 9.00 -58.92 -15.43
N ALA A 2 9.72 -58.86 -14.30
CA ALA A 2 9.59 -57.74 -13.31
C ALA A 2 10.23 -56.43 -13.78
N ASP A 3 11.29 -56.43 -14.57
CA ASP A 3 12.02 -55.23 -14.98
C ASP A 3 11.24 -54.29 -15.94
N ASN A 4 10.31 -54.82 -16.73
CA ASN A 4 9.55 -54.00 -17.67
C ASN A 4 8.48 -53.13 -17.01
N HIS A 5 7.99 -53.47 -15.83
CA HIS A 5 7.03 -52.65 -15.08
C HIS A 5 7.73 -51.46 -14.41
N VAL A 6 8.89 -51.69 -13.83
CA VAL A 6 9.68 -50.61 -13.17
C VAL A 6 10.13 -49.57 -14.20
N LEU A 7 10.58 -49.95 -15.37
CA LEU A 7 10.98 -49.05 -16.45
C LEU A 7 9.78 -48.23 -16.99
N ARG A 8 8.60 -48.82 -17.06
CA ARG A 8 7.36 -48.15 -17.47
C ARG A 8 6.91 -47.12 -16.43
N ASP A 9 6.98 -47.49 -15.16
CA ASP A 9 6.56 -46.60 -14.07
C ASP A 9 7.53 -45.41 -13.92
N VAL A 10 8.84 -45.61 -14.05
CA VAL A 10 9.84 -44.55 -14.07
C VAL A 10 9.66 -43.64 -15.29
N GLY A 11 9.33 -44.21 -16.47
CA GLY A 11 9.07 -43.42 -17.67
C GLY A 11 7.79 -42.57 -17.53
N ALA A 12 6.73 -43.12 -16.94
CA ALA A 12 5.48 -42.41 -16.74
C ALA A 12 5.60 -41.26 -15.71
N THR A 13 6.35 -41.50 -14.64
CA THR A 13 6.61 -40.44 -13.63
C THR A 13 7.50 -39.35 -14.19
N ALA A 14 8.53 -39.68 -14.99
CA ALA A 14 9.36 -38.67 -15.64
C ALA A 14 8.58 -37.84 -16.67
N ALA A 15 7.71 -38.47 -17.46
CA ALA A 15 6.84 -37.77 -18.40
C ALA A 15 5.83 -36.86 -17.70
N ALA A 16 5.22 -37.29 -16.58
CA ALA A 16 4.33 -36.49 -15.78
C ALA A 16 5.05 -35.27 -15.14
N ALA A 17 6.27 -35.49 -14.65
CA ALA A 17 7.09 -34.40 -14.10
C ALA A 17 7.49 -33.38 -15.18
N ALA A 18 7.87 -33.82 -16.37
CA ALA A 18 8.20 -32.95 -17.50
C ALA A 18 6.96 -32.16 -17.98
N ALA A 19 5.80 -32.81 -18.07
CA ALA A 19 4.55 -32.14 -18.42
C ALA A 19 4.16 -31.09 -17.38
N SER A 20 4.31 -31.40 -16.10
CA SER A 20 4.04 -30.45 -15.00
C SER A 20 4.97 -29.23 -15.01
N ALA A 21 6.28 -29.47 -15.28
CA ALA A 21 7.26 -28.40 -15.40
C ALA A 21 6.98 -27.52 -16.62
N GLY A 22 6.65 -28.13 -17.77
CA GLY A 22 6.26 -27.40 -18.98
C GLY A 22 5.00 -26.57 -18.81
N ALA A 23 3.96 -27.11 -18.16
CA ALA A 23 2.73 -26.38 -17.86
C ALA A 23 3.00 -25.20 -16.91
N SER A 24 3.82 -25.41 -15.87
CA SER A 24 4.19 -24.36 -14.93
C SER A 24 4.96 -23.24 -15.62
N TRP A 25 5.90 -23.57 -16.47
CA TRP A 25 6.67 -22.61 -17.25
C TRP A 25 5.78 -21.83 -18.23
N ALA A 26 4.87 -22.49 -18.94
CA ALA A 26 3.93 -21.83 -19.85
C ALA A 26 2.99 -20.88 -19.11
N PHE A 27 2.47 -21.30 -17.95
CA PHE A 27 1.63 -20.47 -17.10
C PHE A 27 2.40 -19.24 -16.57
N TYR A 28 3.64 -19.42 -16.12
CA TYR A 28 4.50 -18.32 -15.70
C TYR A 28 4.71 -17.30 -16.82
N ASN A 29 5.05 -17.76 -18.05
CA ASN A 29 5.22 -16.87 -19.19
C ASN A 29 3.92 -16.14 -19.58
N LEU A 30 2.78 -16.83 -19.50
CA LEU A 30 1.47 -16.19 -19.74
C LEU A 30 1.22 -15.05 -18.75
N LEU A 31 1.49 -15.26 -17.45
CA LEU A 31 1.33 -14.19 -16.44
C LEU A 31 2.27 -13.02 -16.69
N HIS A 32 3.52 -13.29 -17.08
CA HIS A 32 4.49 -12.25 -17.43
C HIS A 32 4.07 -11.45 -18.67
N TYR A 33 3.60 -12.14 -19.72
CA TYR A 33 3.07 -11.48 -20.90
C TYR A 33 1.86 -10.61 -20.56
N GLN A 34 0.91 -11.12 -19.79
CA GLN A 34 -0.25 -10.35 -19.33
C GLN A 34 0.14 -9.14 -18.47
N ALA A 35 1.14 -9.27 -17.61
CA ALA A 35 1.66 -8.17 -16.82
C ALA A 35 2.31 -7.09 -17.69
N ALA A 36 3.07 -7.48 -18.71
CA ALA A 36 3.65 -6.55 -19.67
C ALA A 36 2.55 -5.80 -20.45
N THR A 37 1.56 -6.52 -20.95
CA THR A 37 0.40 -5.93 -21.66
C THR A 37 -0.39 -4.99 -20.77
N ALA A 38 -0.68 -5.38 -19.53
CA ALA A 38 -1.40 -4.52 -18.58
C ALA A 38 -0.65 -3.19 -18.33
N ARG A 39 0.68 -3.23 -18.26
CA ARG A 39 1.50 -2.01 -18.11
C ARG A 39 1.42 -1.07 -19.30
N THR A 40 1.15 -1.56 -20.52
CA THR A 40 0.97 -0.69 -21.68
C THR A 40 -0.43 -0.07 -21.77
N ILE A 41 -1.42 -0.73 -21.16
CA ILE A 41 -2.83 -0.27 -21.16
C ILE A 41 -3.08 0.70 -20.00
N ILE A 42 -2.46 0.44 -18.84
CA ILE A 42 -2.60 1.32 -17.67
C ILE A 42 -1.72 2.55 -17.91
N PRO A 43 -2.31 3.75 -18.00
CA PRO A 43 -1.52 4.95 -18.22
C PRO A 43 -0.47 5.13 -17.13
N HIS A 44 0.77 5.26 -17.56
CA HIS A 44 1.85 5.67 -16.66
C HIS A 44 1.82 7.21 -16.63
N ARG A 45 1.23 7.77 -15.58
CA ARG A 45 1.40 9.22 -15.37
C ARG A 45 2.86 9.44 -14.96
N THR A 46 3.53 10.27 -15.73
CA THR A 46 4.91 10.73 -15.46
C THR A 46 4.90 12.00 -14.60
N ASP A 47 3.71 12.53 -14.37
CA ASP A 47 3.51 13.74 -13.57
C ASP A 47 3.76 13.41 -12.09
N ASN A 48 4.31 14.37 -11.38
CA ASN A 48 4.37 14.28 -9.92
C ASN A 48 2.94 14.36 -9.35
N ALA A 49 2.70 13.64 -8.26
CA ALA A 49 1.45 13.82 -7.51
C ALA A 49 1.35 15.27 -7.04
N PRO A 50 0.15 15.87 -7.04
CA PRO A 50 -0.04 17.25 -6.58
C PRO A 50 0.43 17.41 -5.12
N ASP A 51 1.18 18.47 -4.86
CA ASP A 51 1.64 18.80 -3.51
C ASP A 51 0.50 19.45 -2.72
N GLY A 52 0.17 18.85 -1.59
CA GLY A 52 -0.84 19.35 -0.66
C GLY A 52 -0.26 19.58 0.75
N ASP A 53 1.06 19.52 0.91
CA ASP A 53 1.69 19.75 2.22
C ASP A 53 1.37 21.15 2.75
N GLY A 54 0.98 21.23 4.02
CA GLY A 54 0.62 22.49 4.62
C GLY A 54 -0.31 22.37 5.83
N ILE A 55 -0.84 23.50 6.28
CA ILE A 55 -1.80 23.58 7.38
C ILE A 55 -3.20 23.76 6.83
N TYR A 56 -4.12 23.02 7.41
CA TYR A 56 -5.55 23.04 7.11
C TYR A 56 -6.35 23.43 8.33
N LEU A 57 -7.29 24.34 8.16
CA LEU A 57 -8.16 24.88 9.21
C LEU A 57 -9.56 24.25 9.14
N PRO A 58 -10.29 24.26 10.27
CA PRO A 58 -11.65 23.70 10.31
C PRO A 58 -12.66 24.38 9.39
N ASP A 59 -12.42 25.65 9.05
CA ASP A 59 -13.27 26.45 8.14
C ASP A 59 -13.08 26.10 6.65
N GLY A 60 -12.20 25.12 6.35
CA GLY A 60 -11.86 24.70 4.99
C GLY A 60 -10.68 25.45 4.38
N THR A 61 -10.10 26.43 5.05
CA THR A 61 -8.90 27.15 4.59
C THR A 61 -7.69 26.21 4.57
N GLY A 62 -6.87 26.29 3.54
CA GLY A 62 -5.63 25.51 3.36
C GLY A 62 -5.48 24.99 1.93
N PRO A 63 -4.27 24.55 1.55
CA PRO A 63 -3.07 24.47 2.39
C PRO A 63 -2.43 25.83 2.64
N ILE A 64 -2.08 26.12 3.89
CA ILE A 64 -1.23 27.24 4.28
C ILE A 64 0.20 26.68 4.44
N ALA A 65 1.19 27.34 3.82
CA ALA A 65 2.57 26.88 3.88
C ALA A 65 3.06 26.79 5.34
N TYR A 66 3.53 25.61 5.74
CA TYR A 66 4.07 25.43 7.09
C TYR A 66 5.48 25.99 7.22
N ARG A 67 5.70 26.79 8.26
CA ARG A 67 7.01 27.27 8.70
C ARG A 67 7.17 27.02 10.18
N ARG A 68 8.32 26.53 10.64
CA ARG A 68 8.54 26.20 12.07
C ARG A 68 8.41 27.40 13.01
N GLU A 69 8.60 28.61 12.51
CA GLU A 69 8.65 29.87 13.28
C GLU A 69 7.35 30.67 13.18
N GLN A 70 6.27 30.04 12.66
CA GLN A 70 4.98 30.73 12.52
C GLN A 70 4.15 30.62 13.79
N ASP A 71 3.40 31.69 14.10
CA ASP A 71 2.52 31.76 15.28
C ASP A 71 1.17 31.03 15.11
N LEU A 72 0.93 30.38 13.96
CA LEU A 72 -0.31 29.63 13.74
C LEU A 72 -0.27 28.32 14.55
N PRO A 73 -1.14 28.18 15.56
CA PRO A 73 -1.17 26.97 16.36
C PRO A 73 -1.61 25.77 15.52
N VAL A 74 -0.93 24.64 15.69
CA VAL A 74 -1.26 23.36 15.07
C VAL A 74 -1.61 22.37 16.17
N ASP A 75 -2.81 21.81 16.11
CA ASP A 75 -3.29 20.87 17.13
C ASP A 75 -2.78 19.46 16.86
N LEU A 76 -2.53 19.11 15.58
CA LEU A 76 -2.20 17.76 15.17
C LEU A 76 -1.35 17.76 13.89
N HIS A 77 -0.29 16.94 13.87
CA HIS A 77 0.49 16.64 12.67
C HIS A 77 0.10 15.28 12.09
N LEU A 78 -0.53 15.29 10.93
CA LEU A 78 -0.90 14.11 10.16
C LEU A 78 0.09 13.89 9.04
N THR A 79 0.72 12.72 9.01
CA THR A 79 1.66 12.36 7.94
C THR A 79 1.19 11.10 7.21
N VAL A 80 1.24 11.15 5.88
CA VAL A 80 0.92 10.01 5.01
C VAL A 80 2.21 9.41 4.48
N PHE A 81 2.31 8.09 4.57
CA PHE A 81 3.42 7.26 4.08
C PHE A 81 2.90 6.23 3.08
N GLY A 82 3.74 5.81 2.17
CA GLY A 82 3.39 4.69 1.30
C GLY A 82 3.87 4.82 -0.13
N ASP A 83 3.02 4.37 -1.05
CA ASP A 83 3.31 4.29 -2.47
C ASP A 83 2.56 5.37 -3.29
N SER A 84 2.38 5.13 -4.58
CA SER A 84 1.69 6.05 -5.48
C SER A 84 0.23 6.36 -5.07
N THR A 85 -0.45 5.42 -4.42
CA THR A 85 -1.81 5.64 -3.90
C THR A 85 -1.79 6.65 -2.77
N ALA A 86 -0.83 6.51 -1.86
CA ALA A 86 -0.60 7.43 -0.76
C ALA A 86 -0.16 8.83 -1.25
N ALA A 87 0.68 8.86 -2.29
CA ALA A 87 1.11 10.11 -2.90
C ALA A 87 -0.03 10.86 -3.60
N GLY A 88 -1.10 10.18 -3.97
CA GLY A 88 -2.20 10.78 -4.76
C GLY A 88 -1.91 10.82 -6.26
N LEU A 89 -1.07 9.90 -6.76
CA LEU A 89 -0.78 9.83 -8.20
C LEU A 89 -2.07 9.56 -8.98
N GLY A 90 -2.38 10.43 -9.94
CA GLY A 90 -3.60 10.35 -10.73
C GLY A 90 -4.63 11.43 -10.37
N ALA A 91 -4.48 12.11 -9.26
CA ALA A 91 -5.25 13.32 -8.96
C ALA A 91 -4.77 14.49 -9.83
N ASP A 92 -5.69 15.35 -10.23
CA ASP A 92 -5.36 16.56 -11.02
C ASP A 92 -5.04 17.74 -10.09
N THR A 93 -5.58 17.73 -8.88
CA THR A 93 -5.37 18.77 -7.87
C THR A 93 -5.01 18.17 -6.51
N ALA A 94 -4.39 18.95 -5.63
CA ALA A 94 -4.10 18.54 -4.25
C ALA A 94 -5.36 18.11 -3.49
N ASP A 95 -6.47 18.79 -3.71
CA ASP A 95 -7.76 18.51 -3.05
C ASP A 95 -8.36 17.16 -3.42
N GLU A 96 -7.94 16.56 -4.53
CA GLU A 96 -8.37 15.22 -4.95
C GLU A 96 -7.52 14.11 -4.34
N THR A 97 -6.38 14.45 -3.74
CA THR A 97 -5.51 13.44 -3.15
C THR A 97 -6.12 12.85 -1.87
N PRO A 98 -5.96 11.54 -1.62
CA PRO A 98 -6.54 10.89 -0.45
C PRO A 98 -6.10 11.52 0.88
N GLY A 99 -4.86 11.98 0.95
CA GLY A 99 -4.30 12.60 2.15
C GLY A 99 -4.93 13.95 2.48
N VAL A 100 -5.11 14.82 1.48
CA VAL A 100 -5.76 16.11 1.66
C VAL A 100 -7.24 15.96 2.00
N GLN A 101 -7.95 15.07 1.29
CA GLN A 101 -9.36 14.80 1.59
C GLN A 101 -9.55 14.28 3.02
N LEU A 102 -8.70 13.36 3.47
CA LEU A 102 -8.71 12.88 4.84
C LEU A 102 -8.46 14.03 5.83
N THR A 103 -7.44 14.85 5.57
CA THR A 103 -7.08 15.99 6.44
C THR A 103 -8.21 16.98 6.57
N ARG A 104 -8.81 17.43 5.45
CA ARG A 104 -9.96 18.33 5.45
C ARG A 104 -11.15 17.76 6.22
N ARG A 105 -11.42 16.47 6.04
CA ARG A 105 -12.51 15.82 6.75
C ARG A 105 -12.26 15.74 8.25
N VAL A 106 -11.06 15.39 8.67
CA VAL A 106 -10.69 15.37 10.10
C VAL A 106 -10.76 16.78 10.70
N CYS A 107 -10.26 17.83 9.99
CA CYS A 107 -10.42 19.21 10.42
C CYS A 107 -11.88 19.57 10.67
N ALA A 108 -12.76 19.28 9.70
CA ALA A 108 -14.18 19.62 9.80
C ALA A 108 -14.91 18.85 10.91
N GLU A 109 -14.57 17.58 11.15
CA GLU A 109 -15.22 16.74 12.16
C GLU A 109 -14.70 17.00 13.58
N THR A 110 -13.45 17.41 13.74
CA THR A 110 -12.81 17.59 15.06
C THR A 110 -12.68 19.03 15.50
N GLY A 111 -12.76 19.98 14.58
CA GLY A 111 -12.46 21.39 14.85
C GLY A 111 -10.97 21.68 15.05
N HIS A 112 -10.08 20.73 14.74
CA HIS A 112 -8.64 20.89 14.91
C HIS A 112 -7.99 21.54 13.69
N THR A 113 -6.97 22.35 13.93
CA THR A 113 -6.01 22.80 12.93
C THR A 113 -4.97 21.72 12.71
N ILE A 114 -4.90 21.20 11.49
CA ILE A 114 -4.05 20.05 11.16
C ILE A 114 -2.92 20.44 10.20
N ARG A 115 -1.70 20.15 10.60
CA ARG A 115 -0.58 20.13 9.67
C ARG A 115 -0.56 18.80 8.93
N TYR A 116 -0.62 18.85 7.62
CA TYR A 116 -0.50 17.70 6.73
C TYR A 116 0.88 17.62 6.09
N SER A 117 1.44 16.43 6.01
CA SER A 117 2.67 16.12 5.27
C SER A 117 2.55 14.81 4.52
N ASN A 118 2.99 14.79 3.27
CA ASN A 118 3.06 13.57 2.46
C ASN A 118 4.52 13.13 2.28
N LYS A 119 4.83 11.92 2.74
CA LYS A 119 6.16 11.31 2.63
C LYS A 119 6.15 10.07 1.70
N ALA A 120 5.02 9.83 1.05
CA ALA A 120 4.87 8.72 0.12
C ALA A 120 5.75 8.89 -1.12
N ILE A 121 6.23 7.78 -1.64
CA ILE A 121 7.11 7.74 -2.81
C ILE A 121 6.48 6.86 -3.87
N VAL A 122 6.25 7.41 -5.06
CA VAL A 122 5.71 6.66 -6.20
C VAL A 122 6.60 5.45 -6.50
N GLY A 123 5.98 4.28 -6.66
CA GLY A 123 6.70 3.03 -6.88
C GLY A 123 7.25 2.35 -5.62
N ALA A 124 7.10 2.96 -4.44
CA ALA A 124 7.58 2.34 -3.21
C ALA A 124 6.88 1.02 -2.93
N THR A 125 7.62 0.10 -2.35
CA THR A 125 7.13 -1.15 -1.75
C THR A 125 7.31 -1.08 -0.24
N SER A 126 6.87 -2.11 0.47
CA SER A 126 7.14 -2.23 1.91
C SER A 126 8.63 -2.09 2.28
N LYS A 127 9.55 -2.37 1.34
CA LYS A 127 10.99 -2.15 1.52
C LYS A 127 11.37 -0.68 1.75
N GLY A 128 10.74 0.24 0.99
CA GLY A 128 11.02 1.66 1.07
C GLY A 128 10.36 2.36 2.26
N LEU A 129 9.38 1.71 2.88
CA LEU A 129 8.58 2.31 3.94
C LEU A 129 9.39 2.68 5.19
N ALA A 130 10.32 1.81 5.60
CA ALA A 130 11.21 2.08 6.74
C ALA A 130 12.02 3.37 6.51
N GLY A 131 12.59 3.56 5.33
CA GLY A 131 13.34 4.76 4.99
C GLY A 131 12.50 6.04 4.99
N GLN A 132 11.23 5.97 4.56
CA GLN A 132 10.29 7.11 4.66
C GLN A 132 10.09 7.52 6.13
N VAL A 133 9.90 6.54 7.01
CA VAL A 133 9.70 6.76 8.45
C VAL A 133 10.98 7.29 9.08
N GLU A 134 12.12 6.66 8.84
CA GLU A 134 13.43 7.10 9.36
C GLU A 134 13.76 8.54 8.98
N ALA A 135 13.54 8.91 7.71
CA ALA A 135 13.76 10.28 7.23
C ALA A 135 12.94 11.30 8.03
N THR A 136 11.72 10.94 8.41
CA THR A 136 10.84 11.78 9.23
C THR A 136 11.41 11.99 10.64
N PHE A 137 11.96 10.94 11.24
CA PHE A 137 12.60 11.03 12.57
C PHE A 137 13.92 11.83 12.52
N ILE A 138 14.74 11.62 11.48
CA ILE A 138 15.98 12.38 11.26
C ILE A 138 15.66 13.87 11.10
N ALA A 139 14.63 14.20 10.35
CA ALA A 139 14.18 15.58 10.15
C ALA A 139 13.53 16.19 11.42
N ARG A 140 13.38 15.45 12.50
CA ARG A 140 12.64 15.84 13.72
C ARG A 140 11.21 16.32 13.43
N ASP A 141 10.58 15.66 12.48
CA ASP A 141 9.26 16.00 11.95
C ASP A 141 8.24 14.90 12.30
N LYS A 142 8.20 14.50 13.58
CA LYS A 142 7.39 13.39 14.08
C LYS A 142 5.91 13.68 13.93
N PRO A 143 5.13 12.73 13.38
CA PRO A 143 3.69 12.84 13.31
C PRO A 143 3.03 12.48 14.65
N ASP A 144 1.85 13.09 14.91
CA ASP A 144 0.90 12.63 15.93
C ASP A 144 0.02 11.50 15.38
N VAL A 145 -0.32 11.59 14.09
CA VAL A 145 -1.07 10.56 13.36
C VAL A 145 -0.32 10.21 12.08
N ALA A 146 -0.09 8.93 11.89
CA ALA A 146 0.51 8.39 10.67
C ALA A 146 -0.49 7.51 9.91
N VAL A 147 -0.65 7.77 8.62
CA VAL A 147 -1.46 6.94 7.72
C VAL A 147 -0.53 6.25 6.73
N ILE A 148 -0.62 4.93 6.64
CA ILE A 148 0.20 4.12 5.74
C ILE A 148 -0.68 3.49 4.68
N LEU A 149 -0.41 3.79 3.40
CA LEU A 149 -1.06 3.18 2.24
C LEU A 149 0.02 2.55 1.35
N VAL A 150 0.23 1.24 1.48
CA VAL A 150 1.28 0.51 0.75
C VAL A 150 0.86 -0.94 0.51
N GLY A 151 1.40 -1.54 -0.55
CA GLY A 151 1.23 -2.96 -0.81
C GLY A 151 0.92 -3.30 -2.25
N ALA A 152 0.41 -2.39 -3.06
CA ALA A 152 0.13 -2.63 -4.48
C ALA A 152 1.40 -3.02 -5.23
N ASN A 153 2.50 -2.30 -5.00
CA ASN A 153 3.79 -2.59 -5.61
C ASN A 153 4.45 -3.86 -5.07
N ASP A 154 4.19 -4.25 -3.82
CA ASP A 154 4.66 -5.53 -3.29
C ASP A 154 4.04 -6.72 -4.03
N VAL A 155 2.75 -6.62 -4.36
CA VAL A 155 2.04 -7.65 -5.12
C VAL A 155 2.60 -7.75 -6.55
N THR A 156 2.79 -6.62 -7.23
CA THR A 156 3.30 -6.61 -8.62
C THR A 156 4.79 -6.96 -8.71
N ALA A 157 5.57 -6.65 -7.67
CA ALA A 157 6.99 -7.03 -7.56
C ALA A 157 7.19 -8.46 -7.05
N THR A 158 6.11 -9.21 -6.82
CA THR A 158 6.15 -10.58 -6.27
C THR A 158 6.89 -10.70 -4.94
N ASN A 159 6.89 -9.65 -4.15
CA ASN A 159 7.43 -9.70 -2.79
C ASN A 159 6.62 -10.68 -1.94
N GLY A 160 7.28 -11.51 -1.15
CA GLY A 160 6.60 -12.50 -0.34
C GLY A 160 5.69 -11.84 0.70
N VAL A 161 4.43 -12.31 0.84
CA VAL A 161 3.43 -11.75 1.78
C VAL A 161 3.99 -11.61 3.20
N ARG A 162 4.69 -12.63 3.69
CA ARG A 162 5.29 -12.59 5.05
C ARG A 162 6.35 -11.50 5.18
N SER A 163 7.24 -11.37 4.20
CA SER A 163 8.28 -10.34 4.20
C SER A 163 7.70 -8.93 4.15
N SER A 164 6.68 -8.71 3.30
CA SER A 164 6.01 -7.41 3.20
C SER A 164 5.26 -7.07 4.48
N ALA A 165 4.55 -8.03 5.08
CA ALA A 165 3.87 -7.85 6.36
C ALA A 165 4.85 -7.55 7.51
N HIS A 166 6.01 -8.22 7.53
CA HIS A 166 7.06 -7.98 8.53
C HIS A 166 7.59 -6.54 8.44
N ARG A 167 7.96 -6.08 7.24
CA ARG A 167 8.46 -4.72 7.01
C ARG A 167 7.42 -3.65 7.35
N LEU A 168 6.16 -3.88 6.98
CA LEU A 168 5.06 -3.00 7.39
C LEU A 168 4.95 -2.95 8.91
N GLY A 169 5.03 -4.10 9.59
CA GLY A 169 5.02 -4.18 11.05
C GLY A 169 6.18 -3.46 11.72
N GLU A 170 7.38 -3.46 11.11
CA GLU A 170 8.53 -2.70 11.58
C GLU A 170 8.29 -1.19 11.48
N ALA A 171 7.81 -0.70 10.34
CA ALA A 171 7.48 0.71 10.17
C ALA A 171 6.38 1.18 11.13
N VAL A 172 5.35 0.36 11.34
CA VAL A 172 4.30 0.65 12.33
C VAL A 172 4.88 0.74 13.74
N ARG A 173 5.76 -0.20 14.14
CA ARG A 173 6.40 -0.13 15.47
C ARG A 173 7.23 1.13 15.64
N MET A 174 8.05 1.50 14.66
CA MET A 174 8.86 2.72 14.70
C MET A 174 7.99 3.96 14.94
N LEU A 175 6.86 4.07 14.25
CA LEU A 175 5.92 5.19 14.40
C LEU A 175 5.24 5.18 15.76
N VAL A 176 4.77 4.02 16.24
CA VAL A 176 4.14 3.87 17.55
C VAL A 176 5.12 4.16 18.68
N ASP A 177 6.34 3.66 18.59
CA ASP A 177 7.42 3.93 19.58
C ASP A 177 7.81 5.42 19.55
N GLY A 178 7.66 6.08 18.40
CA GLY A 178 7.81 7.52 18.24
C GLY A 178 6.66 8.36 18.83
N GLY A 179 5.57 7.72 19.27
CA GLY A 179 4.39 8.36 19.88
C GLY A 179 3.20 8.55 18.92
N ALA A 180 3.32 8.16 17.65
CA ALA A 180 2.25 8.35 16.67
C ALA A 180 1.10 7.33 16.83
N LYS A 181 -0.13 7.78 16.58
CA LYS A 181 -1.26 6.88 16.29
C LYS A 181 -1.18 6.45 14.83
N VAL A 182 -1.19 5.14 14.57
CA VAL A 182 -0.96 4.61 13.22
C VAL A 182 -2.22 3.98 12.66
N VAL A 183 -2.62 4.43 11.47
CA VAL A 183 -3.69 3.84 10.65
C VAL A 183 -3.07 3.21 9.42
N VAL A 184 -3.39 1.95 9.15
CA VAL A 184 -2.88 1.24 7.97
C VAL A 184 -4.05 0.93 7.03
N GLY A 185 -3.98 1.49 5.82
CA GLY A 185 -4.85 1.09 4.73
C GLY A 185 -4.42 -0.26 4.16
N THR A 186 -5.39 -1.10 3.86
CA THR A 186 -5.12 -2.41 3.27
C THR A 186 -4.84 -2.30 1.77
N CYS A 187 -4.13 -3.29 1.22
CA CYS A 187 -3.92 -3.40 -0.21
C CYS A 187 -5.27 -3.43 -0.95
N PRO A 188 -5.44 -2.65 -2.04
CA PRO A 188 -6.69 -2.62 -2.79
C PRO A 188 -7.01 -3.98 -3.42
N ASP A 189 -8.31 -4.24 -3.66
CA ASP A 189 -8.73 -5.44 -4.38
C ASP A 189 -8.42 -5.29 -5.87
N PHE A 190 -7.37 -5.97 -6.35
CA PHE A 190 -7.02 -6.00 -7.78
C PHE A 190 -8.11 -6.63 -8.67
N GLY A 191 -9.09 -7.32 -8.09
CA GLY A 191 -10.19 -7.93 -8.82
C GLY A 191 -11.09 -6.93 -9.55
N VAL A 192 -11.14 -5.69 -9.08
CA VAL A 192 -11.94 -4.62 -9.69
C VAL A 192 -11.24 -3.94 -10.87
N ILE A 193 -9.94 -4.18 -11.07
CA ILE A 193 -9.17 -3.56 -12.16
C ILE A 193 -9.38 -4.35 -13.45
N THR A 194 -10.36 -3.95 -14.25
CA THR A 194 -10.74 -4.64 -15.50
C THR A 194 -9.65 -4.59 -16.57
N ALA A 195 -8.76 -3.60 -16.54
CA ALA A 195 -7.62 -3.49 -17.44
C ALA A 195 -6.59 -4.64 -17.27
N ILE A 196 -6.61 -5.36 -16.14
CA ILE A 196 -5.75 -6.52 -15.92
C ILE A 196 -6.47 -7.77 -16.46
N PRO A 197 -5.90 -8.49 -17.45
CA PRO A 197 -6.54 -9.68 -18.02
C PRO A 197 -6.53 -10.87 -17.05
N GLN A 198 -7.43 -11.81 -17.29
CA GLN A 198 -7.42 -13.12 -16.62
C GLN A 198 -6.39 -14.04 -17.28
N PRO A 199 -5.70 -14.93 -16.53
CA PRO A 199 -5.85 -15.22 -15.10
C PRO A 199 -5.02 -14.30 -14.17
N LEU A 200 -4.19 -13.39 -14.68
CA LEU A 200 -3.33 -12.52 -13.87
C LEU A 200 -4.14 -11.75 -12.80
N ARG A 201 -5.27 -11.16 -13.18
CA ARG A 201 -6.15 -10.42 -12.26
C ARG A 201 -6.60 -11.26 -11.06
N TRP A 202 -6.97 -12.53 -11.28
CA TRP A 202 -7.33 -13.45 -10.21
C TRP A 202 -6.15 -13.76 -9.28
N VAL A 203 -4.94 -13.97 -9.83
CA VAL A 203 -3.73 -14.21 -9.05
C VAL A 203 -3.41 -13.00 -8.17
N LEU A 204 -3.39 -11.80 -8.74
CA LEU A 204 -3.10 -10.56 -8.02
C LEU A 204 -4.14 -10.27 -6.93
N ARG A 205 -5.43 -10.47 -7.25
CA ARG A 205 -6.51 -10.36 -6.24
C ARG A 205 -6.26 -11.28 -5.07
N ARG A 206 -6.02 -12.56 -5.34
CA ARG A 206 -5.80 -13.55 -4.29
C ARG A 206 -4.57 -13.23 -3.43
N TRP A 207 -3.54 -12.69 -4.03
CA TRP A 207 -2.33 -12.26 -3.35
C TRP A 207 -2.59 -10.99 -2.51
N GLY A 208 -3.20 -9.97 -3.08
CA GLY A 208 -3.57 -8.74 -2.38
C GLY A 208 -4.45 -9.00 -1.15
N LEU A 209 -5.47 -9.85 -1.28
CA LEU A 209 -6.33 -10.26 -0.17
C LEU A 209 -5.56 -11.00 0.94
N ARG A 210 -4.57 -11.84 0.57
CA ARG A 210 -3.70 -12.48 1.56
C ARG A 210 -2.79 -11.48 2.28
N LEU A 211 -2.27 -10.50 1.56
CA LEU A 211 -1.46 -9.43 2.15
C LEU A 211 -2.30 -8.57 3.12
N ALA A 212 -3.52 -8.22 2.70
CA ALA A 212 -4.46 -7.47 3.54
C ALA A 212 -4.90 -8.23 4.81
N ALA A 213 -4.99 -9.56 4.73
CA ALA A 213 -5.36 -10.44 5.84
C ALA A 213 -4.15 -10.88 6.70
N ALA A 214 -2.91 -10.58 6.30
CA ALA A 214 -1.73 -10.97 7.06
C ALA A 214 -1.77 -10.39 8.48
N PRO A 215 -1.45 -11.18 9.51
CA PRO A 215 -1.52 -10.72 10.88
C PRO A 215 -0.62 -9.50 11.07
N ARG A 216 -1.23 -8.41 11.52
CA ARG A 216 -0.50 -7.22 11.95
C ARG A 216 0.31 -7.62 13.18
N ALA A 217 1.58 -7.22 13.24
CA ALA A 217 2.37 -7.44 14.46
C ALA A 217 1.57 -6.91 15.66
N PRO A 218 1.46 -7.66 16.78
CA PRO A 218 0.69 -7.24 17.93
C PRO A 218 1.31 -5.96 18.49
N GLY A 219 0.77 -4.82 18.05
CA GLY A 219 0.97 -3.55 18.74
C GLY A 219 0.32 -3.69 20.11
N ARG A 220 1.00 -3.28 21.18
CA ARG A 220 0.38 -3.11 22.50
C ARG A 220 -0.91 -2.33 22.28
N SER A 221 -2.03 -2.93 22.60
CA SER A 221 -3.31 -2.28 22.65
C SER A 221 -3.27 -1.19 23.72
N ALA A 222 -2.88 0.02 23.34
CA ALA A 222 -3.31 1.20 24.09
C ALA A 222 -4.81 1.33 23.79
N GLY A 223 -5.64 1.19 24.83
CA GLY A 223 -7.09 1.08 24.75
C GLY A 223 -7.73 2.15 23.89
N GLY A 224 -8.64 1.75 23.05
CA GLY A 224 -9.51 2.60 22.24
C GLY A 224 -9.89 1.91 20.94
N GLY A 225 -11.11 1.38 20.89
CA GLY A 225 -11.95 0.98 19.80
C GLY A 225 -11.32 0.75 18.43
N GLY A 226 -10.91 -0.46 18.18
CA GLY A 226 -10.49 -0.89 16.86
C GLY A 226 -11.66 -1.38 16.03
N ASP A 227 -12.52 -0.51 15.56
CA ASP A 227 -13.45 -0.84 14.48
C ASP A 227 -12.71 -0.78 13.15
N ALA A 228 -12.33 -1.97 12.68
CA ALA A 228 -11.83 -2.13 11.30
C ALA A 228 -12.94 -1.65 10.35
N CYS A 229 -12.66 -0.63 9.57
CA CYS A 229 -13.51 -0.17 8.48
C CYS A 229 -13.75 -1.34 7.50
N ARG A 230 -14.81 -2.12 7.71
CA ARG A 230 -15.25 -3.25 6.88
C ARG A 230 -16.23 -2.83 5.78
N SER A 231 -16.40 -1.54 5.53
CA SER A 231 -17.42 -1.08 4.61
C SER A 231 -16.85 -0.23 3.48
N CYS A 232 -16.09 -0.85 2.57
CA CYS A 232 -15.94 -0.36 1.20
C CYS A 232 -16.37 -1.45 0.21
N THR A 233 -17.52 -2.09 0.46
CA THR A 233 -18.28 -2.77 -0.56
C THR A 233 -19.40 -1.83 -0.97
N GLY A 234 -19.12 -0.96 -1.93
CA GLY A 234 -20.13 -0.17 -2.62
C GLY A 234 -21.15 -1.12 -3.26
N ARG A 235 -22.40 -1.01 -2.83
CA ARG A 235 -23.57 -1.42 -3.60
C ARG A 235 -23.90 -0.26 -4.55
N GLY A 236 -24.04 -0.58 -5.79
CA GLY A 236 -24.56 0.30 -6.83
C GLY A 236 -24.04 -0.16 -8.16
#